data_f7f6ac27e16a4835cf3f36dbde382797
#
_entry.id   f7f6ac27e16a4835cf3f36dbde382797
#
_cell.length_a   1.000
_cell.length_b   1.000
_cell.length_c   1.000
_cell.angle_alpha   90.00
_cell.angle_beta   90.00
_cell.angle_gamma   90.00
#
_symmetry.space_group_name_H-M   'P 1'
#
loop_
_entity.id
_entity.type
_entity.pdbx_description
1 polymer ?
#
loop_
_entity_poly.entity_id
_entity_poly.type
_entity_poly.pdbx_seq_one_letter_code
_entity_poly.pdbx_strand_id
1 'polypeptide(L)'
;MPRIKLSDLPGNLRVELTQSGKLELWHRVDEFGGVKDLAGEFDYSRSKIYNWKSKDLALPLSFVQQIMGENNTEQITLLKGKGGSGKIQNPKFPLQISEELMTRIEVSITENKEGTPVYITSEKSLQERFTKLLNELGKVEYKTYTRESRYEVRYPKFLQKILSNVEFKEDLAALVDEKAKIENSKITLENRQIPVEEFDQKIFSREKNFELAIERGDSEKIAELMAKESEKVRNFYGD
;
A
#
# COMPACT_ATOMS: atom_id res chain seq x y z
N MET A 1 -7.85 -12.73 -1.42
CA MET A 1 -7.65 -11.28 -1.14
C MET A 1 -7.06 -11.13 0.25
N PRO A 2 -5.84 -10.61 0.37
CA PRO A 2 -5.25 -10.37 1.67
C PRO A 2 -6.07 -9.36 2.45
N ARG A 3 -6.23 -9.65 3.74
CA ARG A 3 -6.95 -8.81 4.71
C ARG A 3 -5.93 -8.28 5.71
N ILE A 4 -5.66 -7.00 5.66
CA ILE A 4 -4.72 -6.37 6.58
C ILE A 4 -5.48 -5.89 7.80
N LYS A 5 -5.19 -6.49 8.93
CA LYS A 5 -5.73 -6.08 10.22
C LYS A 5 -4.97 -4.86 10.75
N LEU A 6 -5.51 -4.24 11.77
CA LEU A 6 -4.86 -3.12 12.43
C LEU A 6 -3.50 -3.53 13.03
N SER A 7 -3.39 -4.77 13.53
CA SER A 7 -2.15 -5.36 14.07
C SER A 7 -1.04 -5.50 13.03
N ASP A 8 -1.40 -5.68 11.76
CA ASP A 8 -0.44 -5.92 10.69
C ASP A 8 0.17 -4.61 10.16
N LEU A 9 -0.38 -3.47 10.59
CA LEU A 9 0.07 -2.16 10.15
C LEU A 9 1.35 -1.71 10.88
N PRO A 10 2.27 -1.00 10.19
CA PRO A 10 3.44 -0.43 10.82
C PRO A 10 3.07 0.53 11.96
N GLY A 11 3.60 0.27 13.17
CA GLY A 11 3.28 1.06 14.37
C GLY A 11 3.67 2.55 14.30
N ASN A 12 4.51 2.94 13.33
CA ASN A 12 4.88 4.33 13.08
C ASN A 12 3.85 5.13 12.27
N LEU A 13 2.78 4.51 11.81
CA LEU A 13 1.64 5.21 11.23
C LEU A 13 0.97 6.11 12.26
N ARG A 14 0.22 7.07 11.78
CA ARG A 14 -0.55 8.00 12.60
C ARG A 14 -2.04 7.78 12.36
N VAL A 15 -2.81 7.82 13.43
CA VAL A 15 -4.26 7.68 13.39
C VAL A 15 -4.95 8.85 14.08
N GLU A 16 -6.14 9.20 13.62
CA GLU A 16 -7.08 10.02 14.35
C GLU A 16 -8.26 9.14 14.76
N LEU A 17 -8.78 9.39 15.94
CA LEU A 17 -9.90 8.66 16.51
C LEU A 17 -11.19 9.48 16.42
N THR A 18 -12.32 8.80 16.50
CA THR A 18 -13.61 9.44 16.78
C THR A 18 -13.54 10.18 18.12
N GLN A 19 -14.49 11.07 18.36
CA GLN A 19 -14.58 11.75 19.66
C GLN A 19 -14.74 10.77 20.83
N SER A 20 -15.58 9.74 20.64
CA SER A 20 -15.73 8.67 21.62
C SER A 20 -14.46 7.86 21.85
N GLY A 21 -13.75 7.52 20.77
CA GLY A 21 -12.45 6.83 20.86
C GLY A 21 -11.38 7.64 21.57
N LYS A 22 -11.36 8.97 21.38
CA LYS A 22 -10.45 9.86 22.12
C LYS A 22 -10.78 9.88 23.61
N LEU A 23 -12.05 9.98 23.96
CA LEU A 23 -12.47 9.96 25.37
C LEU A 23 -12.11 8.63 26.03
N GLU A 24 -12.38 7.52 25.38
CA GLU A 24 -12.00 6.19 25.87
C GLU A 24 -10.50 6.04 26.02
N LEU A 25 -9.70 6.46 25.02
CA LEU A 25 -8.25 6.40 25.09
C LEU A 25 -7.72 7.15 26.32
N TRP A 26 -8.16 8.39 26.53
CA TRP A 26 -7.66 9.21 27.64
C TRP A 26 -8.17 8.73 28.99
N HIS A 27 -9.37 8.13 29.06
CA HIS A 27 -9.86 7.46 30.26
C HIS A 27 -8.96 6.28 30.64
N ARG A 28 -8.59 5.44 29.69
CA ARG A 28 -7.66 4.31 29.92
C ARG A 28 -6.26 4.79 30.31
N VAL A 29 -5.78 5.90 29.77
CA VAL A 29 -4.52 6.53 30.22
C VAL A 29 -4.61 6.95 31.67
N ASP A 30 -5.74 7.53 32.10
CA ASP A 30 -5.94 7.96 33.49
C ASP A 30 -6.08 6.74 34.43
N GLU A 31 -6.73 5.65 34.02
CA GLU A 31 -6.79 4.36 34.74
C GLU A 31 -5.42 3.69 34.90
N PHE A 32 -4.53 3.85 33.93
CA PHE A 32 -3.16 3.32 33.97
C PHE A 32 -2.26 4.04 35.00
N GLY A 33 -2.74 5.08 35.67
CA GLY A 33 -1.97 5.92 36.59
C GLY A 33 -1.59 7.27 35.99
N GLY A 34 -2.15 7.59 34.83
CA GLY A 34 -1.99 8.85 34.12
C GLY A 34 -0.72 8.94 33.27
N VAL A 35 -0.49 10.13 32.72
CA VAL A 35 0.60 10.38 31.77
C VAL A 35 1.98 10.06 32.35
N LYS A 36 2.16 10.22 33.66
CA LYS A 36 3.46 10.00 34.34
C LYS A 36 3.88 8.55 34.28
N ASP A 37 2.99 7.66 34.67
CA ASP A 37 3.27 6.22 34.76
C ASP A 37 3.33 5.59 33.38
N LEU A 38 2.42 5.97 32.51
CA LEU A 38 2.42 5.56 31.10
C LEU A 38 3.70 5.98 30.36
N ALA A 39 4.23 7.18 30.61
CA ALA A 39 5.46 7.64 30.00
C ALA A 39 6.69 6.79 30.42
N GLY A 40 6.67 6.30 31.67
CA GLY A 40 7.72 5.39 32.16
C GLY A 40 7.65 4.00 31.54
N GLU A 41 6.46 3.48 31.32
CA GLU A 41 6.25 2.12 30.81
C GLU A 41 6.53 2.00 29.29
N PHE A 42 6.14 3.00 28.50
CA PHE A 42 6.15 2.90 27.04
C PHE A 42 7.22 3.76 26.33
N ASP A 43 8.22 4.24 27.03
CA ASP A 43 9.33 5.06 26.49
C ASP A 43 8.85 6.30 25.69
N TYR A 44 7.81 6.94 26.17
CA TYR A 44 7.35 8.22 25.63
C TYR A 44 7.67 9.37 26.60
N SER A 45 8.12 10.51 26.07
CA SER A 45 8.24 11.70 26.93
C SER A 45 6.85 12.22 27.36
N ARG A 46 6.71 12.61 28.62
CA ARG A 46 5.47 13.19 29.15
C ARG A 46 4.98 14.37 28.33
N SER A 47 5.89 15.25 27.92
CA SER A 47 5.56 16.42 27.10
C SER A 47 4.93 16.01 25.75
N LYS A 48 5.36 14.89 25.19
CA LYS A 48 4.83 14.37 23.92
C LYS A 48 3.40 13.88 24.09
N ILE A 49 3.11 13.15 25.17
CA ILE A 49 1.76 12.66 25.49
C ILE A 49 0.82 13.84 25.78
N TYR A 50 1.26 14.81 26.59
CA TYR A 50 0.48 16.03 26.84
C TYR A 50 0.20 16.82 25.56
N ASN A 51 1.16 16.92 24.64
CA ASN A 51 0.94 17.57 23.35
C ASN A 51 -0.09 16.84 22.51
N TRP A 52 -0.11 15.50 22.53
CA TRP A 52 -1.15 14.74 21.84
C TRP A 52 -2.53 14.99 22.41
N LYS A 53 -2.64 15.01 23.76
CA LYS A 53 -3.90 15.26 24.48
C LYS A 53 -4.42 16.69 24.23
N SER A 54 -3.55 17.70 24.34
CA SER A 54 -3.95 19.12 24.32
C SER A 54 -4.15 19.70 22.91
N LYS A 55 -3.37 19.22 21.92
CA LYS A 55 -3.38 19.77 20.55
C LYS A 55 -4.19 18.96 19.56
N ASP A 56 -4.88 17.93 20.03
CA ASP A 56 -5.68 17.02 19.19
C ASP A 56 -4.91 16.50 17.97
N LEU A 57 -3.67 16.10 18.19
CA LEU A 57 -2.78 15.63 17.13
C LEU A 57 -3.06 14.16 16.80
N ALA A 58 -2.84 13.78 15.55
CA ALA A 58 -2.85 12.37 15.15
C ALA A 58 -1.83 11.57 15.97
N LEU A 59 -2.29 10.48 16.56
CA LEU A 59 -1.54 9.62 17.47
C LEU A 59 -0.72 8.56 16.74
N PRO A 60 0.42 8.10 17.27
CA PRO A 60 1.07 6.90 16.77
C PRO A 60 0.12 5.72 16.88
N LEU A 61 0.05 4.89 15.83
CA LEU A 61 -0.77 3.68 15.86
C LEU A 61 -0.33 2.75 16.99
N SER A 62 0.98 2.57 17.19
CA SER A 62 1.52 1.77 18.29
C SER A 62 1.04 2.24 19.68
N PHE A 63 0.95 3.55 19.88
CA PHE A 63 0.42 4.09 21.14
C PHE A 63 -1.05 3.74 21.35
N VAL A 64 -1.87 3.89 20.30
CA VAL A 64 -3.30 3.55 20.37
C VAL A 64 -3.50 2.06 20.61
N GLN A 65 -2.74 1.20 19.93
CA GLN A 65 -2.79 -0.26 20.11
C GLN A 65 -2.39 -0.69 21.53
N GLN A 66 -1.36 -0.09 22.09
CA GLN A 66 -0.92 -0.37 23.46
C GLN A 66 -1.97 -0.03 24.52
N ILE A 67 -2.72 1.06 24.33
CA ILE A 67 -3.70 1.53 25.32
C ILE A 67 -5.08 0.91 25.09
N MET A 68 -5.53 0.84 23.84
CA MET A 68 -6.89 0.41 23.50
C MET A 68 -6.98 -1.04 23.05
N GLY A 69 -5.83 -1.67 22.72
CA GLY A 69 -5.79 -2.97 22.09
C GLY A 69 -6.08 -2.90 20.57
N GLU A 70 -6.08 -4.06 19.93
CA GLU A 70 -6.11 -4.17 18.46
C GLU A 70 -7.51 -4.12 17.84
N ASN A 71 -8.56 -4.24 18.64
CA ASN A 71 -9.93 -4.43 18.15
C ASN A 71 -10.74 -3.14 17.91
N ASN A 72 -10.15 -1.97 18.17
CA ASN A 72 -10.87 -0.68 18.10
C ASN A 72 -10.81 -0.03 16.71
N THR A 73 -10.96 -0.81 15.67
CA THR A 73 -10.85 -0.35 14.27
C THR A 73 -11.94 0.65 13.87
N GLU A 74 -13.13 0.53 14.43
CA GLU A 74 -14.28 1.42 14.20
C GLU A 74 -14.08 2.83 14.79
N GLN A 75 -13.16 2.97 15.74
CA GLN A 75 -12.82 4.27 16.33
C GLN A 75 -11.84 5.08 15.48
N ILE A 76 -11.25 4.49 14.44
CA ILE A 76 -10.24 5.14 13.60
C ILE A 76 -10.92 5.87 12.45
N THR A 77 -10.80 7.18 12.43
CA THR A 77 -11.36 8.05 11.38
C THR A 77 -10.35 8.44 10.31
N LEU A 78 -9.05 8.33 10.64
CA LEU A 78 -7.99 8.71 9.72
C LEU A 78 -6.73 7.84 9.94
N LEU A 79 -6.12 7.45 8.83
CA LEU A 79 -4.82 6.77 8.80
C LEU A 79 -3.87 7.55 7.89
N LYS A 80 -2.64 7.85 8.37
CA LYS A 80 -1.61 8.57 7.59
C LYS A 80 -0.20 8.13 7.95
N GLY A 81 0.73 8.36 7.05
CA GLY A 81 2.16 8.14 7.30
C GLY A 81 2.77 9.20 8.23
N LYS A 82 3.85 8.86 8.92
CA LYS A 82 4.64 9.82 9.70
C LYS A 82 5.35 10.79 8.75
N GLY A 83 4.99 12.07 8.80
CA GLY A 83 5.64 13.13 8.00
C GLY A 83 5.36 13.08 6.49
N GLY A 84 4.50 12.17 6.04
CA GLY A 84 4.12 12.02 4.62
C GLY A 84 2.88 12.83 4.24
N SER A 85 2.82 13.18 2.97
CA SER A 85 1.58 13.66 2.34
C SER A 85 0.68 12.47 2.02
N GLY A 86 -0.61 12.67 2.17
CA GLY A 86 -1.64 11.69 1.87
C GLY A 86 -2.12 10.90 3.09
N LYS A 87 -3.40 10.61 3.07
CA LYS A 87 -4.14 9.97 4.16
C LYS A 87 -5.26 9.10 3.60
N ILE A 88 -5.77 8.21 4.44
CA ILE A 88 -7.04 7.51 4.23
C ILE A 88 -8.01 8.01 5.29
N GLN A 89 -9.10 8.60 4.89
CA GLN A 89 -10.21 8.96 5.77
C GLN A 89 -11.20 7.80 5.82
N ASN A 90 -11.72 7.52 7.03
CA ASN A 90 -12.62 6.41 7.29
C ASN A 90 -12.09 5.09 6.69
N PRO A 91 -10.91 4.63 7.11
CA PRO A 91 -10.34 3.38 6.60
C PRO A 91 -11.28 2.21 6.91
N LYS A 92 -11.46 1.32 5.94
CA LYS A 92 -12.35 0.16 6.06
C LYS A 92 -11.56 -1.04 6.56
N PHE A 93 -11.51 -1.26 7.86
CA PHE A 93 -10.83 -2.41 8.44
C PHE A 93 -11.69 -3.68 8.48
N PRO A 94 -11.08 -4.88 8.24
CA PRO A 94 -9.72 -5.06 7.76
C PRO A 94 -9.58 -4.48 6.35
N LEU A 95 -8.43 -3.82 6.05
CA LEU A 95 -8.19 -3.28 4.71
C LEU A 95 -8.17 -4.46 3.72
N GLN A 96 -9.11 -4.47 2.80
CA GLN A 96 -9.18 -5.47 1.75
C GLN A 96 -8.40 -4.93 0.55
N ILE A 97 -7.27 -5.55 0.26
CA ILE A 97 -6.46 -5.16 -0.89
C ILE A 97 -6.68 -6.18 -1.99
N SER A 98 -7.25 -5.73 -3.09
CA SER A 98 -7.40 -6.57 -4.27
C SER A 98 -6.03 -6.87 -4.88
N GLU A 99 -5.89 -8.05 -5.49
CA GLU A 99 -4.69 -8.42 -6.22
C GLU A 99 -4.33 -7.39 -7.29
N GLU A 100 -5.33 -6.87 -7.96
CA GLU A 100 -5.15 -5.81 -8.96
C GLU A 100 -4.56 -4.54 -8.35
N LEU A 101 -5.05 -4.08 -7.18
CA LEU A 101 -4.50 -2.90 -6.52
C LEU A 101 -3.03 -3.13 -6.13
N MET A 102 -2.75 -4.32 -5.60
CA MET A 102 -1.40 -4.72 -5.22
C MET A 102 -0.46 -4.68 -6.41
N THR A 103 -0.80 -5.41 -7.47
CA THR A 103 -0.01 -5.45 -8.71
C THR A 103 0.27 -4.04 -9.23
N ARG A 104 -0.73 -3.16 -9.28
CA ARG A 104 -0.55 -1.78 -9.78
C ARG A 104 0.35 -0.93 -8.89
N ILE A 105 0.28 -1.11 -7.58
CA ILE A 105 1.19 -0.39 -6.66
C ILE A 105 2.62 -0.88 -6.82
N GLU A 106 2.84 -2.19 -6.94
CA GLU A 106 4.17 -2.76 -7.15
C GLU A 106 4.79 -2.33 -8.46
N VAL A 107 3.99 -2.36 -9.53
CA VAL A 107 4.36 -1.78 -10.82
C VAL A 107 4.84 -0.35 -10.64
N SER A 108 4.08 0.45 -9.90
CA SER A 108 4.43 1.84 -9.68
C SER A 108 5.75 2.01 -8.90
N ILE A 109 6.10 1.04 -8.04
CA ILE A 109 7.36 1.05 -7.29
C ILE A 109 8.53 0.71 -8.21
N THR A 110 8.38 -0.28 -9.08
CA THR A 110 9.43 -0.71 -10.01
C THR A 110 9.74 0.34 -11.09
N GLU A 111 8.73 1.06 -11.56
CA GLU A 111 8.89 2.12 -12.54
C GLU A 111 9.60 3.38 -11.99
N ASN A 112 9.46 3.64 -10.69
CA ASN A 112 9.97 4.85 -10.08
C ASN A 112 11.24 4.58 -9.27
N LYS A 113 12.41 4.79 -9.88
CA LYS A 113 13.74 4.61 -9.26
C LYS A 113 13.91 5.28 -7.88
N GLU A 114 13.09 6.27 -7.56
CA GLU A 114 13.16 7.03 -6.31
C GLU A 114 12.11 6.57 -5.26
N GLY A 115 11.36 5.50 -5.53
CA GLY A 115 10.28 5.06 -4.64
C GLY A 115 9.18 6.12 -4.46
N THR A 116 8.97 6.95 -5.48
CA THR A 116 7.88 7.94 -5.50
C THR A 116 6.56 7.21 -5.73
N PRO A 117 5.53 7.42 -4.88
CA PRO A 117 4.27 6.72 -4.98
C PRO A 117 3.40 7.29 -6.11
N VAL A 118 3.77 6.98 -7.34
CA VAL A 118 3.09 7.45 -8.55
C VAL A 118 2.78 6.27 -9.46
N TYR A 119 1.51 6.05 -9.74
CA TYR A 119 1.05 5.15 -10.80
C TYR A 119 0.93 5.93 -12.10
N ILE A 120 1.54 5.44 -13.18
CA ILE A 120 1.57 6.09 -14.49
C ILE A 120 0.96 5.16 -15.52
N THR A 121 0.07 5.66 -16.37
CA THR A 121 -0.56 4.91 -17.46
C THR A 121 -0.79 5.79 -18.68
N SER A 122 -0.88 5.17 -19.89
CA SER A 122 -1.29 5.85 -21.12
C SER A 122 -2.80 5.91 -21.28
N GLU A 123 -3.54 5.11 -20.51
CA GLU A 123 -4.98 4.96 -20.62
C GLU A 123 -5.71 5.61 -19.46
N LYS A 124 -6.69 6.48 -19.79
CA LYS A 124 -7.52 7.14 -18.80
C LYS A 124 -8.38 6.15 -18.01
N SER A 125 -8.87 5.12 -18.67
CA SER A 125 -9.66 4.04 -18.06
C SER A 125 -8.91 3.34 -16.92
N LEU A 126 -7.62 3.07 -17.09
CA LEU A 126 -6.75 2.46 -16.10
C LEU A 126 -6.47 3.41 -14.93
N GLN A 127 -6.31 4.71 -15.19
CA GLN A 127 -6.21 5.72 -14.13
C GLN A 127 -7.48 5.73 -13.26
N GLU A 128 -8.66 5.76 -13.90
CA GLU A 128 -9.95 5.76 -13.22
C GLU A 128 -10.16 4.47 -12.41
N ARG A 129 -9.77 3.32 -12.97
CA ARG A 129 -9.83 2.03 -12.29
C ARG A 129 -8.91 1.99 -11.06
N PHE A 130 -7.68 2.46 -11.19
CA PHE A 130 -6.75 2.55 -10.06
C PHE A 130 -7.29 3.43 -8.92
N THR A 131 -7.86 4.58 -9.24
CA THR A 131 -8.46 5.45 -8.21
C THR A 131 -9.69 4.82 -7.54
N LYS A 132 -10.48 4.02 -8.26
CA LYS A 132 -11.59 3.24 -7.66
C LYS A 132 -11.06 2.21 -6.67
N LEU A 133 -10.02 1.45 -7.06
CA LEU A 133 -9.39 0.45 -6.19
C LEU A 133 -8.80 1.08 -4.91
N LEU A 134 -8.15 2.25 -5.03
CA LEU A 134 -7.68 2.99 -3.85
C LEU A 134 -8.83 3.34 -2.89
N ASN A 135 -9.98 3.74 -3.43
CA ASN A 135 -11.14 4.14 -2.61
C ASN A 135 -11.87 2.95 -1.96
N GLU A 136 -11.56 1.71 -2.31
CA GLU A 136 -12.03 0.52 -1.59
C GLU A 136 -11.46 0.45 -0.17
N LEU A 137 -10.26 0.99 0.05
CA LEU A 137 -9.60 1.06 1.36
C LEU A 137 -10.22 2.10 2.31
N GLY A 138 -11.04 3.00 1.79
CA GLY A 138 -11.59 4.19 2.44
C GLY A 138 -11.46 5.38 1.51
N LYS A 139 -11.68 6.60 1.99
CA LYS A 139 -11.46 7.81 1.19
C LYS A 139 -9.97 8.15 1.15
N VAL A 140 -9.26 7.61 0.16
CA VAL A 140 -7.83 7.83 -0.02
C VAL A 140 -7.59 9.20 -0.64
N GLU A 141 -6.68 9.99 -0.05
CA GLU A 141 -6.22 11.26 -0.62
C GLU A 141 -5.16 10.98 -1.69
N TYR A 142 -5.51 11.21 -2.94
CA TYR A 142 -4.60 11.11 -4.08
C TYR A 142 -4.70 12.34 -4.97
N LYS A 143 -3.72 12.53 -5.87
CA LYS A 143 -3.73 13.58 -6.89
C LYS A 143 -3.57 12.96 -8.26
N THR A 144 -4.40 13.39 -9.21
CA THR A 144 -4.33 12.97 -10.61
C THR A 144 -3.73 14.07 -11.47
N TYR A 145 -2.92 13.67 -12.44
CA TYR A 145 -2.35 14.57 -13.43
C TYR A 145 -2.49 13.96 -14.82
N THR A 146 -2.66 14.82 -15.80
CA THR A 146 -2.64 14.47 -17.22
C THR A 146 -1.53 15.27 -17.89
N ARG A 147 -0.60 14.57 -18.52
CA ARG A 147 0.53 15.18 -19.23
C ARG A 147 0.67 14.52 -20.60
N GLU A 148 0.37 15.30 -21.66
CA GLU A 148 0.41 14.82 -23.05
C GLU A 148 -0.40 13.51 -23.20
N SER A 149 0.29 12.36 -23.34
CA SER A 149 -0.31 11.03 -23.48
C SER A 149 -0.23 10.18 -22.20
N ARG A 150 0.05 10.78 -21.04
CA ARG A 150 0.24 10.08 -19.77
C ARG A 150 -0.74 10.54 -18.72
N TYR A 151 -1.28 9.57 -17.98
CA TYR A 151 -2.15 9.78 -16.82
C TYR A 151 -1.40 9.34 -15.57
N GLU A 152 -1.24 10.23 -14.58
CA GLU A 152 -0.54 9.96 -13.34
C GLU A 152 -1.51 9.98 -12.16
N VAL A 153 -1.32 9.07 -11.19
CA VAL A 153 -1.98 9.10 -9.89
C VAL A 153 -0.93 9.07 -8.80
N ARG A 154 -0.82 10.15 -8.03
CA ARG A 154 0.04 10.20 -6.83
C ARG A 154 -0.78 9.79 -5.63
N TYR A 155 -0.36 8.72 -4.97
CA TYR A 155 -1.05 8.13 -3.82
C TYR A 155 -0.19 8.19 -2.55
N PRO A 156 -0.76 7.93 -1.34
CA PRO A 156 0.00 7.99 -0.09
C PRO A 156 1.16 7.00 -0.04
N LYS A 157 2.38 7.48 0.22
CA LYS A 157 3.60 6.63 0.25
C LYS A 157 3.53 5.49 1.28
N PHE A 158 2.80 5.66 2.37
CA PHE A 158 2.69 4.62 3.38
C PHE A 158 1.95 3.35 2.87
N LEU A 159 1.14 3.46 1.81
CA LEU A 159 0.52 2.30 1.17
C LEU A 159 1.58 1.33 0.59
N GLN A 160 2.67 1.85 0.04
CA GLN A 160 3.78 1.01 -0.40
C GLN A 160 4.37 0.21 0.76
N LYS A 161 4.52 0.85 1.94
CA LYS A 161 5.06 0.19 3.14
C LYS A 161 4.10 -0.84 3.74
N ILE A 162 2.80 -0.57 3.69
CA ILE A 162 1.80 -1.55 4.13
C ILE A 162 1.90 -2.81 3.27
N LEU A 163 2.02 -2.62 1.96
CA LEU A 163 2.06 -3.73 1.00
C LEU A 163 3.38 -4.50 1.05
N SER A 164 4.51 -3.83 1.28
CA SER A 164 5.81 -4.52 1.41
C SER A 164 5.90 -5.41 2.65
N ASN A 165 5.06 -5.21 3.65
CA ASN A 165 5.00 -6.04 4.86
C ASN A 165 4.03 -7.23 4.74
N VAL A 166 3.17 -7.24 3.73
CA VAL A 166 2.32 -8.40 3.42
C VAL A 166 3.19 -9.41 2.69
N GLU A 167 3.02 -10.71 2.94
CA GLU A 167 3.76 -11.85 2.35
C GLU A 167 3.70 -11.93 0.80
N PHE A 168 3.76 -10.78 0.17
CA PHE A 168 3.65 -10.59 -1.26
C PHE A 168 4.97 -10.85 -2.00
N LYS A 169 6.06 -10.90 -1.25
CA LYS A 169 7.39 -11.21 -1.80
C LYS A 169 7.43 -12.58 -2.47
N GLU A 170 6.68 -13.54 -1.95
CA GLU A 170 6.65 -14.91 -2.51
C GLU A 170 5.86 -14.98 -3.81
N ASP A 171 4.74 -14.29 -3.90
CA ASP A 171 3.88 -14.33 -5.09
C ASP A 171 4.52 -13.66 -6.32
N LEU A 172 5.25 -12.56 -6.14
CA LEU A 172 5.95 -11.89 -7.25
C LEU A 172 7.21 -12.65 -7.67
N ALA A 173 7.92 -13.25 -6.71
CA ALA A 173 9.04 -14.13 -7.01
C ALA A 173 8.55 -15.40 -7.73
N ALA A 174 7.42 -15.97 -7.31
CA ALA A 174 6.76 -17.09 -8.00
C ALA A 174 6.26 -16.71 -9.39
N LEU A 175 5.74 -15.48 -9.56
CA LEU A 175 5.37 -14.88 -10.85
C LEU A 175 6.52 -14.89 -11.85
N VAL A 176 7.74 -14.89 -11.37
CA VAL A 176 8.92 -14.70 -12.18
C VAL A 176 9.72 -15.98 -12.36
N ASP A 177 9.78 -16.83 -11.35
CA ASP A 177 10.63 -18.02 -11.36
C ASP A 177 9.98 -19.23 -12.06
N GLU A 178 8.65 -19.27 -12.27
CA GLU A 178 8.02 -20.41 -12.90
C GLU A 178 6.98 -20.11 -13.98
N LYS A 179 7.36 -20.34 -15.23
CA LYS A 179 6.50 -20.78 -16.34
C LYS A 179 5.23 -19.96 -16.56
N ALA A 180 5.40 -18.68 -16.85
CA ALA A 180 4.31 -17.91 -17.44
C ALA A 180 3.86 -18.60 -18.73
N LYS A 181 2.61 -19.10 -18.75
CA LYS A 181 1.95 -19.55 -19.97
C LYS A 181 0.99 -18.46 -20.41
N ILE A 182 1.13 -18.04 -21.65
CA ILE A 182 0.16 -17.14 -22.26
C ILE A 182 -0.81 -18.01 -23.04
N GLU A 183 -2.05 -18.06 -22.59
CA GLU A 183 -3.14 -18.72 -23.26
C GLU A 183 -4.33 -17.76 -23.36
N ASN A 184 -4.85 -17.57 -24.59
CA ASN A 184 -6.06 -16.78 -24.84
C ASN A 184 -6.03 -15.37 -24.22
N SER A 185 -4.96 -14.59 -24.42
CA SER A 185 -4.77 -13.26 -23.86
C SER A 185 -4.75 -13.21 -22.32
N LYS A 186 -4.40 -14.31 -21.68
CA LYS A 186 -4.20 -14.40 -20.25
C LYS A 186 -2.83 -14.96 -19.92
N ILE A 187 -2.19 -14.38 -18.89
CA ILE A 187 -0.96 -14.91 -18.33
C ILE A 187 -1.36 -15.81 -17.17
N THR A 188 -1.03 -17.10 -17.26
CA THR A 188 -1.25 -18.04 -16.15
C THR A 188 0.04 -18.16 -15.36
N LEU A 189 -0.03 -17.82 -14.09
CA LEU A 189 1.05 -17.87 -13.13
C LEU A 189 0.61 -18.74 -11.98
N GLU A 190 1.24 -19.88 -11.87
CA GLU A 190 0.84 -20.95 -10.97
C GLU A 190 -0.67 -21.28 -11.08
N ASN A 191 -1.50 -20.72 -10.22
CA ASN A 191 -2.96 -20.93 -10.21
C ASN A 191 -3.75 -19.65 -10.52
N ARG A 192 -3.09 -18.58 -10.98
CA ARG A 192 -3.74 -17.29 -11.28
C ARG A 192 -3.76 -17.05 -12.77
N GLN A 193 -4.92 -16.65 -13.29
CA GLN A 193 -5.07 -16.14 -14.64
C GLN A 193 -5.19 -14.63 -14.58
N ILE A 194 -4.20 -13.94 -15.13
CA ILE A 194 -4.19 -12.48 -15.19
C ILE A 194 -4.39 -12.08 -16.66
N PRO A 195 -5.41 -11.29 -17.00
CA PRO A 195 -5.55 -10.76 -18.35
C PRO A 195 -4.31 -9.97 -18.74
N VAL A 196 -3.79 -10.19 -19.95
CA VAL A 196 -2.60 -9.45 -20.44
C VAL A 196 -2.84 -7.94 -20.42
N GLU A 197 -4.09 -7.52 -20.62
CA GLU A 197 -4.52 -6.11 -20.56
C GLU A 197 -4.41 -5.50 -19.15
N GLU A 198 -4.40 -6.33 -18.10
CA GLU A 198 -4.26 -5.90 -16.69
C GLU A 198 -2.79 -5.78 -16.26
N PHE A 199 -1.90 -6.44 -16.96
CA PHE A 199 -0.50 -6.10 -16.89
C PHE A 199 -0.36 -4.73 -17.58
N ASP A 200 -0.10 -3.71 -16.77
CA ASP A 200 0.20 -2.41 -17.37
C ASP A 200 1.36 -2.60 -18.32
N GLN A 201 1.05 -2.61 -19.62
CA GLN A 201 2.02 -2.82 -20.69
C GLN A 201 3.28 -1.96 -20.51
N LYS A 202 3.19 -0.89 -19.74
CA LYS A 202 4.31 0.00 -19.44
C LYS A 202 5.33 -0.52 -18.44
N ILE A 203 5.01 -1.49 -17.59
CA ILE A 203 6.06 -2.14 -16.78
C ILE A 203 7.11 -2.70 -17.70
N PHE A 204 6.63 -3.15 -18.81
CA PHE A 204 7.37 -3.86 -19.85
C PHE A 204 7.59 -3.02 -21.11
N SER A 205 6.83 -1.93 -21.31
CA SER A 205 6.80 -1.14 -22.54
C SER A 205 7.97 -0.17 -22.71
N ARG A 206 8.86 -0.06 -21.73
CA ARG A 206 10.16 0.59 -21.98
C ARG A 206 11.06 -0.25 -22.88
N GLU A 207 10.79 -1.53 -23.01
CA GLU A 207 11.49 -2.37 -23.97
C GLU A 207 10.55 -2.75 -25.12
N LYS A 208 10.72 -2.05 -26.25
CA LYS A 208 10.08 -2.33 -27.53
C LYS A 208 10.02 -3.84 -27.88
N ASN A 209 10.92 -4.61 -27.27
CA ASN A 209 11.04 -6.05 -27.40
C ASN A 209 9.93 -6.82 -26.70
N PHE A 210 9.31 -6.28 -25.64
CA PHE A 210 8.26 -7.01 -24.91
C PHE A 210 6.91 -6.90 -25.62
N GLU A 211 6.57 -5.72 -26.13
CA GLU A 211 5.40 -5.54 -26.98
C GLU A 211 5.45 -6.48 -28.20
N LEU A 212 6.62 -6.54 -28.84
CA LEU A 212 6.84 -7.46 -29.97
C LEU A 212 6.77 -8.94 -29.57
N ALA A 213 7.18 -9.30 -28.36
CA ALA A 213 7.09 -10.68 -27.88
C ALA A 213 5.64 -11.07 -27.57
N ILE A 214 4.84 -10.17 -26.99
CA ILE A 214 3.40 -10.39 -26.77
C ILE A 214 2.67 -10.51 -28.12
N GLU A 215 2.90 -9.59 -29.06
CA GLU A 215 2.28 -9.61 -30.38
C GLU A 215 2.59 -10.89 -31.16
N ARG A 216 3.78 -11.47 -30.98
CA ARG A 216 4.22 -12.70 -31.62
C ARG A 216 3.83 -13.96 -30.85
N GLY A 217 3.31 -13.82 -29.62
CA GLY A 217 3.04 -14.97 -28.75
C GLY A 217 4.32 -15.71 -28.33
N ASP A 218 5.47 -15.01 -28.27
CA ASP A 218 6.78 -15.56 -27.91
C ASP A 218 6.91 -15.69 -26.40
N SER A 219 6.43 -16.83 -25.89
CA SER A 219 6.40 -17.12 -24.43
C SER A 219 7.78 -17.19 -23.79
N GLU A 220 8.83 -17.65 -24.52
CA GLU A 220 10.21 -17.72 -23.99
C GLU A 220 10.78 -16.31 -23.80
N LYS A 221 10.58 -15.44 -24.77
CA LYS A 221 11.04 -14.05 -24.69
C LYS A 221 10.32 -13.27 -23.62
N ILE A 222 9.03 -13.48 -23.45
CA ILE A 222 8.24 -12.90 -22.37
C ILE A 222 8.77 -13.32 -21.00
N ALA A 223 9.03 -14.61 -20.82
CA ALA A 223 9.59 -15.14 -19.57
C ALA A 223 10.97 -14.55 -19.26
N GLU A 224 11.86 -14.39 -20.25
CA GLU A 224 13.16 -13.74 -20.09
C GLU A 224 13.04 -12.28 -19.65
N LEU A 225 12.12 -11.54 -20.25
CA LEU A 225 11.90 -10.12 -19.92
C LEU A 225 11.30 -9.96 -18.51
N MET A 226 10.37 -10.84 -18.15
CA MET A 226 9.81 -10.90 -16.81
C MET A 226 10.88 -11.24 -15.76
N ALA A 227 11.79 -12.15 -16.04
CA ALA A 227 12.91 -12.50 -15.16
C ALA A 227 13.81 -11.30 -14.87
N LYS A 228 14.13 -10.48 -15.87
CA LYS A 228 14.91 -9.25 -15.71
C LYS A 228 14.22 -8.21 -14.84
N GLU A 229 12.91 -8.03 -14.99
CA GLU A 229 12.15 -7.08 -14.17
C GLU A 229 12.07 -7.54 -12.71
N SER A 230 11.96 -8.84 -12.45
CA SER A 230 11.95 -9.34 -11.07
C SER A 230 13.28 -9.19 -10.35
N GLU A 231 14.39 -9.31 -11.07
CA GLU A 231 15.71 -9.04 -10.49
C GLU A 231 15.78 -7.58 -10.02
N LYS A 232 15.19 -6.64 -10.78
CA LYS A 232 15.06 -5.24 -10.35
C LYS A 232 14.19 -5.10 -9.10
N VAL A 233 13.07 -5.84 -9.02
CA VAL A 233 12.19 -5.87 -7.84
C VAL A 233 12.93 -6.41 -6.62
N ARG A 234 13.61 -7.54 -6.74
CA ARG A 234 14.43 -8.12 -5.66
C ARG A 234 15.50 -7.14 -5.18
N ASN A 235 16.21 -6.48 -6.11
CA ASN A 235 17.21 -5.48 -5.77
C ASN A 235 16.63 -4.22 -5.09
N PHE A 236 15.36 -3.91 -5.33
CA PHE A 236 14.69 -2.78 -4.69
C PHE A 236 14.25 -3.07 -3.25
N TYR A 237 13.78 -4.29 -2.98
CA TYR A 237 13.31 -4.68 -1.64
C TYR A 237 14.45 -5.16 -0.71
N GLY A 238 15.64 -5.47 -1.24
CA GLY A 238 16.77 -6.04 -0.50
C GLY A 238 16.48 -7.47 -0.03
N ASP A 239 17.51 -8.29 -0.01
CA ASP A 239 17.46 -9.61 0.65
C ASP A 239 17.17 -9.49 2.14
#